data_b535c9890965b9a8f203f7692fc67e74
#
_entry.id   b535c9890965b9a8f203f7692fc67e74
#
_cell.length_a   1.000
_cell.length_b   1.000
_cell.length_c   1.000
_cell.angle_alpha   90.00
_cell.angle_beta   90.00
_cell.angle_gamma   90.00
#
_symmetry.space_group_name_H-M   'P 1'
#
loop_
_entity.id
_entity.type
_entity.pdbx_description
1 polymer ?
#
loop_
_entity_poly.entity_id
_entity_poly.type
_entity_poly.pdbx_seq_one_letter_code
_entity_poly.pdbx_strand_id
1 'polypeptide(L)'
;MATIKEIALKAGVSIGTVDRVLHNRGMVNAQTKERVEAVMRELNYRPNQAAQGLAARKKKLKIGFFLPDIRNHPFFEKVAQAAAKKAEELEQYGVQVSFYQIHGYDELTFLEGPGVQDILPEQDGVVMMGIDIPQVASFLDKADSLKIPVVFYNTYIPEREFLAYVGCDYDRSGRLAAGLGALVGGEDAQVCIYSEGLETISSHEERVEGFCREAAERYPAMKILDIRSIDEDRVKNELSVQEMFRKFPEVNVVYVVNPRDYDICRAIAKTDGKRQVRIITNDLVEDQADMIRQGMISATICQEPEKQGEMPLEILFQYLAYGMVPERRMYYTNLSIHIAQNL
;
A
#
# COMPACT_ATOMS: atom_id res chain seq x y z
N MET A 1 35.05 11.22 10.22
CA MET A 1 33.70 11.61 9.77
C MET A 1 33.54 13.09 10.00
N ALA A 2 33.11 13.83 8.98
CA ALA A 2 32.81 15.26 9.15
C ALA A 2 31.70 15.48 10.18
N THR A 3 31.77 16.57 10.92
CA THR A 3 30.81 16.93 11.97
C THR A 3 29.99 18.15 11.54
N ILE A 4 28.81 18.31 12.14
CA ILE A 4 27.97 19.52 11.91
C ILE A 4 28.74 20.81 12.23
N LYS A 5 29.66 20.77 13.19
CA LYS A 5 30.53 21.90 13.52
C LYS A 5 31.49 22.26 12.39
N GLU A 6 32.09 21.27 11.75
CA GLU A 6 32.99 21.48 10.60
C GLU A 6 32.25 22.00 9.38
N ILE A 7 31.01 21.49 9.13
CA ILE A 7 30.16 22.02 8.07
C ILE A 7 29.81 23.50 8.35
N ALA A 8 29.40 23.82 9.57
CA ALA A 8 29.05 25.18 9.97
C ALA A 8 30.21 26.14 9.78
N LEU A 9 31.40 25.72 10.22
CA LEU A 9 32.64 26.51 10.09
C LEU A 9 32.97 26.75 8.60
N LYS A 10 32.95 25.69 7.79
CA LYS A 10 33.31 25.75 6.37
C LYS A 10 32.29 26.50 5.51
N ALA A 11 31.00 26.34 5.83
CA ALA A 11 29.91 27.06 5.17
C ALA A 11 29.76 28.53 5.66
N GLY A 12 30.46 28.93 6.72
CA GLY A 12 30.36 30.29 7.31
C GLY A 12 28.96 30.57 7.90
N VAL A 13 28.35 29.56 8.56
CA VAL A 13 27.02 29.68 9.16
C VAL A 13 26.99 29.13 10.58
N SER A 14 25.92 29.39 11.32
CA SER A 14 25.74 28.79 12.65
C SER A 14 25.41 27.29 12.55
N ILE A 15 25.73 26.54 13.64
CA ILE A 15 25.32 25.12 13.76
C ILE A 15 23.80 24.97 13.59
N GLY A 16 23.01 25.90 14.14
CA GLY A 16 21.58 25.93 14.00
C GLY A 16 21.09 26.16 12.56
N THR A 17 21.88 26.86 11.72
CA THR A 17 21.59 27.02 10.30
C THR A 17 21.85 25.71 9.55
N VAL A 18 22.95 25.02 9.87
CA VAL A 18 23.24 23.67 9.29
C VAL A 18 22.13 22.69 9.71
N ASP A 19 21.69 22.70 10.96
CA ASP A 19 20.60 21.84 11.44
C ASP A 19 19.29 22.10 10.70
N ARG A 20 18.94 23.37 10.45
CA ARG A 20 17.75 23.73 9.65
C ARG A 20 17.85 23.26 8.20
N VAL A 21 19.03 23.34 7.58
CA VAL A 21 19.26 22.86 6.20
C VAL A 21 19.17 21.33 6.18
N LEU A 22 19.81 20.63 7.12
CA LEU A 22 19.80 19.18 7.25
C LEU A 22 18.38 18.61 7.38
N HIS A 23 17.54 19.30 8.13
CA HIS A 23 16.19 18.86 8.46
C HIS A 23 15.10 19.57 7.64
N ASN A 24 15.50 20.30 6.60
CA ASN A 24 14.62 21.09 5.73
C ASN A 24 13.59 21.95 6.52
N ARG A 25 13.99 22.39 7.72
CA ARG A 25 13.17 23.28 8.54
C ARG A 25 13.30 24.70 8.00
N GLY A 26 12.20 25.27 7.51
CA GLY A 26 12.15 26.57 6.81
C GLY A 26 12.92 27.73 7.49
N MET A 27 12.98 28.90 6.80
CA MET A 27 13.69 30.12 7.13
C MET A 27 15.23 30.11 6.87
N VAL A 28 15.71 29.29 5.96
CA VAL A 28 17.07 29.44 5.39
C VAL A 28 16.91 29.91 3.95
N ASN A 29 17.58 31.02 3.58
CA ASN A 29 17.54 31.51 2.20
C ASN A 29 18.19 30.50 1.25
N ALA A 30 17.75 30.49 -0.02
CA ALA A 30 18.17 29.51 -1.03
C ALA A 30 19.72 29.46 -1.19
N GLN A 31 20.37 30.63 -1.22
CA GLN A 31 21.82 30.74 -1.38
C GLN A 31 22.58 30.13 -0.19
N THR A 32 22.10 30.31 1.04
CA THR A 32 22.71 29.70 2.23
C THR A 32 22.47 28.19 2.26
N LYS A 33 21.27 27.72 1.84
CA LYS A 33 20.96 26.30 1.72
C LYS A 33 21.92 25.62 0.75
N GLU A 34 22.05 26.15 -0.47
CA GLU A 34 22.92 25.61 -1.51
C GLU A 34 24.40 25.55 -1.05
N ARG A 35 24.89 26.60 -0.35
CA ARG A 35 26.25 26.64 0.19
C ARG A 35 26.47 25.55 1.23
N VAL A 36 25.55 25.35 2.17
CA VAL A 36 25.64 24.30 3.18
C VAL A 36 25.61 22.92 2.55
N GLU A 37 24.70 22.69 1.60
CA GLU A 37 24.60 21.41 0.87
C GLU A 37 25.86 21.10 0.03
N ALA A 38 26.48 22.13 -0.58
CA ALA A 38 27.74 21.99 -1.30
C ALA A 38 28.87 21.53 -0.37
N VAL A 39 28.99 22.16 0.81
CA VAL A 39 29.97 21.78 1.84
C VAL A 39 29.71 20.36 2.38
N MET A 40 28.47 19.98 2.55
CA MET A 40 28.10 18.61 2.98
C MET A 40 28.54 17.58 1.96
N ARG A 41 28.31 17.84 0.66
CA ARG A 41 28.77 16.97 -0.43
C ARG A 41 30.30 16.88 -0.49
N GLU A 42 30.98 18.02 -0.38
CA GLU A 42 32.45 18.08 -0.40
C GLU A 42 33.09 17.29 0.76
N LEU A 43 32.51 17.39 1.96
CA LEU A 43 32.98 16.68 3.14
C LEU A 43 32.49 15.23 3.25
N ASN A 44 31.71 14.77 2.27
CA ASN A 44 31.08 13.43 2.27
C ASN A 44 30.34 13.18 3.59
N TYR A 45 29.67 14.23 4.10
CA TYR A 45 28.98 14.17 5.38
C TYR A 45 27.85 13.15 5.34
N ARG A 46 27.88 12.24 6.30
CA ARG A 46 26.76 11.37 6.60
C ARG A 46 26.33 11.63 8.04
N PRO A 47 25.02 11.81 8.31
CA PRO A 47 24.52 11.94 9.65
C PRO A 47 24.99 10.77 10.53
N ASN A 48 25.46 11.06 11.74
CA ASN A 48 25.88 10.01 12.65
C ASN A 48 24.65 9.33 13.26
N GLN A 49 24.28 8.17 12.69
CA GLN A 49 23.12 7.38 13.10
C GLN A 49 23.14 7.04 14.61
N ALA A 50 24.32 6.78 15.18
CA ALA A 50 24.43 6.49 16.62
C ALA A 50 24.10 7.70 17.50
N ALA A 51 24.58 8.90 17.13
CA ALA A 51 24.24 10.13 17.85
C ALA A 51 22.76 10.52 17.69
N GLN A 52 22.21 10.28 16.49
CA GLN A 52 20.80 10.51 16.19
C GLN A 52 19.91 9.50 16.96
N GLY A 53 20.29 8.22 17.01
CA GLY A 53 19.60 7.21 17.79
C GLY A 53 19.56 7.54 19.30
N LEU A 54 20.65 8.09 19.85
CA LEU A 54 20.69 8.54 21.23
C LEU A 54 19.75 9.73 21.50
N ALA A 55 19.61 10.64 20.53
CA ALA A 55 18.69 11.76 20.61
C ALA A 55 17.22 11.31 20.49
N ALA A 56 16.94 10.33 19.61
CA ALA A 56 15.63 9.72 19.45
C ALA A 56 15.17 9.01 20.74
N ARG A 57 16.05 8.24 21.39
CA ARG A 57 15.77 7.58 22.68
C ARG A 57 15.26 8.54 23.77
N LYS A 58 15.73 9.79 23.78
CA LYS A 58 15.27 10.79 24.74
C LYS A 58 13.85 11.30 24.48
N LYS A 59 13.36 11.19 23.23
CA LYS A 59 12.05 11.69 22.83
C LYS A 59 10.91 10.75 23.23
N LYS A 60 11.18 9.44 23.44
CA LYS A 60 10.17 8.41 23.75
C LYS A 60 8.97 8.49 22.79
N LEU A 61 9.25 8.43 21.48
CA LEU A 61 8.26 8.59 20.45
C LEU A 61 7.20 7.49 20.50
N LYS A 62 5.94 7.86 20.27
CA LYS A 62 4.80 6.96 20.20
C LYS A 62 4.19 6.98 18.79
N ILE A 63 4.06 5.85 18.15
CA ILE A 63 3.46 5.70 16.83
C ILE A 63 2.25 4.76 16.91
N GLY A 64 1.10 5.21 16.45
CA GLY A 64 -0.07 4.37 16.29
C GLY A 64 -0.09 3.71 14.91
N PHE A 65 -0.18 2.38 14.86
CA PHE A 65 -0.37 1.63 13.62
C PHE A 65 -1.77 1.02 13.60
N PHE A 66 -2.60 1.49 12.67
CA PHE A 66 -3.98 1.06 12.53
C PHE A 66 -4.08 -0.02 11.46
N LEU A 67 -4.53 -1.23 11.84
CA LEU A 67 -4.69 -2.40 10.99
C LEU A 67 -6.16 -2.74 10.82
N PRO A 68 -6.60 -3.21 9.64
CA PRO A 68 -7.92 -3.84 9.51
C PRO A 68 -7.97 -5.15 10.30
N ASP A 69 -9.17 -5.72 10.45
CA ASP A 69 -9.30 -7.05 11.04
C ASP A 69 -8.57 -8.09 10.17
N ILE A 70 -7.48 -8.64 10.72
CA ILE A 70 -6.59 -9.56 10.01
C ILE A 70 -7.06 -11.02 10.03
N ARG A 71 -8.06 -11.37 10.85
CA ARG A 71 -8.44 -12.76 11.16
C ARG A 71 -8.81 -13.63 9.97
N ASN A 72 -9.04 -13.07 8.81
CA ASN A 72 -9.31 -13.81 7.56
C ASN A 72 -8.74 -13.07 6.35
N HIS A 73 -7.64 -12.32 6.53
CA HIS A 73 -7.07 -11.52 5.47
C HIS A 73 -5.55 -11.73 5.36
N PRO A 74 -5.10 -12.82 4.71
CA PRO A 74 -3.69 -13.22 4.68
C PRO A 74 -2.73 -12.14 4.16
N PHE A 75 -3.19 -11.23 3.31
CA PHE A 75 -2.40 -10.08 2.87
C PHE A 75 -2.05 -9.17 4.06
N PHE A 76 -3.05 -8.79 4.87
CA PHE A 76 -2.83 -7.91 6.02
C PHE A 76 -2.14 -8.63 7.19
N GLU A 77 -2.19 -9.96 7.26
CA GLU A 77 -1.35 -10.71 8.21
C GLU A 77 0.14 -10.49 7.92
N LYS A 78 0.56 -10.52 6.64
CA LYS A 78 1.94 -10.24 6.24
C LYS A 78 2.34 -8.79 6.55
N VAL A 79 1.44 -7.83 6.29
CA VAL A 79 1.65 -6.42 6.68
C VAL A 79 1.85 -6.29 8.18
N ALA A 80 0.98 -6.92 8.98
CA ALA A 80 1.05 -6.88 10.45
C ALA A 80 2.33 -7.51 11.00
N GLN A 81 2.75 -8.67 10.47
CA GLN A 81 3.98 -9.36 10.88
C GLN A 81 5.22 -8.50 10.57
N ALA A 82 5.27 -7.90 9.40
CA ALA A 82 6.37 -7.01 9.00
C ALA A 82 6.40 -5.73 9.85
N ALA A 83 5.23 -5.13 10.11
CA ALA A 83 5.12 -3.97 10.99
C ALA A 83 5.54 -4.29 12.42
N ALA A 84 5.15 -5.45 12.98
CA ALA A 84 5.56 -5.90 14.30
C ALA A 84 7.07 -6.08 14.41
N LYS A 85 7.68 -6.74 13.42
CA LYS A 85 9.14 -6.90 13.34
C LYS A 85 9.85 -5.54 13.31
N LYS A 86 9.33 -4.59 12.50
CA LYS A 86 9.88 -3.23 12.43
C LYS A 86 9.71 -2.48 13.75
N ALA A 87 8.59 -2.65 14.44
CA ALA A 87 8.35 -2.08 15.75
C ALA A 87 9.39 -2.54 16.78
N GLU A 88 9.72 -3.83 16.82
CA GLU A 88 10.79 -4.39 17.68
C GLU A 88 12.16 -3.75 17.38
N GLU A 89 12.49 -3.54 16.11
CA GLU A 89 13.70 -2.83 15.71
C GLU A 89 13.72 -1.39 16.22
N LEU A 90 12.59 -0.69 16.14
CA LEU A 90 12.45 0.70 16.56
C LEU A 90 12.44 0.90 18.08
N GLU A 91 12.07 -0.11 18.87
CA GLU A 91 12.18 -0.11 20.33
C GLU A 91 13.61 0.21 20.82
N GLN A 92 14.62 -0.28 20.09
CA GLN A 92 16.03 0.02 20.41
C GLN A 92 16.35 1.51 20.34
N TYR A 93 15.55 2.28 19.61
CA TYR A 93 15.67 3.74 19.48
C TYR A 93 14.70 4.50 20.38
N GLY A 94 13.99 3.80 21.28
CA GLY A 94 13.03 4.40 22.21
C GLY A 94 11.70 4.78 21.57
N VAL A 95 11.33 4.12 20.47
CA VAL A 95 10.02 4.29 19.82
C VAL A 95 9.10 3.20 20.35
N GLN A 96 7.92 3.58 20.78
CA GLN A 96 6.83 2.68 21.12
C GLN A 96 5.83 2.67 19.96
N VAL A 97 5.60 1.51 19.35
CA VAL A 97 4.55 1.32 18.33
C VAL A 97 3.38 0.61 19.01
N SER A 98 2.20 1.21 18.91
CA SER A 98 0.95 0.62 19.41
C SER A 98 0.09 0.20 18.21
N PHE A 99 -0.35 -1.06 18.20
CA PHE A 99 -1.21 -1.59 17.15
C PHE A 99 -2.67 -1.48 17.56
N TYR A 100 -3.46 -0.87 16.69
CA TYR A 100 -4.89 -0.68 16.86
C TYR A 100 -5.63 -1.40 15.74
N GLN A 101 -6.61 -2.23 16.09
CA GLN A 101 -7.40 -2.95 15.11
C GLN A 101 -8.63 -2.14 14.73
N ILE A 102 -8.84 -1.95 13.44
CA ILE A 102 -10.04 -1.37 12.87
C ILE A 102 -10.95 -2.54 12.48
N HIS A 103 -12.11 -2.63 13.10
CA HIS A 103 -13.11 -3.65 12.77
C HIS A 103 -13.98 -3.17 11.61
N GLY A 104 -13.75 -3.74 10.42
CA GLY A 104 -14.52 -3.46 9.20
C GLY A 104 -14.17 -2.16 8.48
N TYR A 105 -14.76 -2.02 7.30
CA TYR A 105 -14.66 -0.82 6.45
C TYR A 105 -15.97 -0.03 6.47
N ASP A 106 -16.95 -0.41 7.30
CA ASP A 106 -18.20 0.31 7.45
C ASP A 106 -18.14 1.33 8.60
N GLU A 107 -19.07 2.28 8.56
CA GLU A 107 -19.14 3.39 9.49
C GLU A 107 -19.28 2.94 10.96
N LEU A 108 -19.94 1.83 11.22
CA LEU A 108 -20.28 1.38 12.56
C LEU A 108 -19.09 0.74 13.26
N THR A 109 -18.30 -0.02 12.54
CA THR A 109 -17.20 -0.82 13.11
C THR A 109 -15.90 -0.04 13.34
N PHE A 110 -15.69 1.08 12.63
CA PHE A 110 -14.56 1.97 12.92
C PHE A 110 -14.70 2.63 14.30
N LEU A 111 -15.90 2.70 14.86
CA LEU A 111 -16.22 3.35 16.15
C LEU A 111 -16.25 2.40 17.35
N GLU A 112 -16.29 1.09 17.16
CA GLU A 112 -16.48 0.10 18.26
C GLU A 112 -15.22 -0.14 19.11
N GLY A 113 -14.08 0.47 18.78
CA GLY A 113 -12.88 0.45 19.64
C GLY A 113 -12.93 1.53 20.74
N PRO A 114 -12.08 1.44 21.78
CA PRO A 114 -11.89 2.54 22.73
C PRO A 114 -11.57 3.79 21.92
N GLY A 115 -12.40 4.81 22.00
CA GLY A 115 -12.45 6.01 21.19
C GLY A 115 -11.18 6.30 20.40
N VAL A 116 -11.13 5.89 19.12
CA VAL A 116 -9.98 6.09 18.23
C VAL A 116 -9.54 7.56 18.27
N GLN A 117 -10.49 8.46 18.53
CA GLN A 117 -10.25 9.87 18.74
C GLN A 117 -9.51 10.19 20.05
N ASP A 118 -9.63 9.36 21.09
CA ASP A 118 -8.94 9.56 22.38
C ASP A 118 -7.50 9.05 22.34
N ILE A 119 -7.18 8.19 21.37
CA ILE A 119 -5.83 7.66 21.17
C ILE A 119 -4.89 8.68 20.53
N LEU A 120 -5.41 9.49 19.59
CA LEU A 120 -4.61 10.46 18.84
C LEU A 120 -3.74 11.39 19.67
N PRO A 121 -4.23 12.03 20.75
CA PRO A 121 -3.42 12.96 21.54
C PRO A 121 -2.19 12.31 22.19
N GLU A 122 -2.15 10.99 22.29
CA GLU A 122 -1.04 10.25 22.82
C GLU A 122 0.01 9.84 21.79
N GLN A 123 -0.25 10.06 20.49
CA GLN A 123 0.62 9.65 19.41
C GLN A 123 1.42 10.83 18.86
N ASP A 124 2.69 10.58 18.52
CA ASP A 124 3.54 11.53 17.79
C ASP A 124 3.37 11.38 16.27
N GLY A 125 2.87 10.24 15.80
CA GLY A 125 2.59 9.96 14.39
C GLY A 125 1.69 8.74 14.21
N VAL A 126 1.05 8.63 13.06
CA VAL A 126 0.07 7.59 12.75
C VAL A 126 0.36 6.93 11.40
N VAL A 127 0.24 5.60 11.37
CA VAL A 127 0.19 4.78 10.14
C VAL A 127 -1.21 4.20 10.01
N MET A 128 -1.88 4.41 8.88
CA MET A 128 -3.23 3.90 8.66
C MET A 128 -3.55 3.72 7.18
N MET A 129 -4.61 3.02 6.85
CA MET A 129 -5.19 3.00 5.52
C MET A 129 -6.05 4.26 5.31
N GLY A 130 -6.01 4.82 4.11
CA GLY A 130 -6.92 5.89 3.70
C GLY A 130 -8.21 5.29 3.16
N ILE A 131 -9.27 5.34 3.95
CA ILE A 131 -10.62 4.87 3.59
C ILE A 131 -11.53 6.08 3.58
N ASP A 132 -12.21 6.33 2.48
CA ASP A 132 -13.09 7.51 2.33
C ASP A 132 -14.45 7.28 3.01
N ILE A 133 -14.45 7.35 4.33
CA ILE A 133 -15.65 7.33 5.17
C ILE A 133 -15.61 8.49 6.16
N PRO A 134 -16.78 9.01 6.62
CA PRO A 134 -16.87 10.17 7.50
C PRO A 134 -16.05 10.06 8.79
N GLN A 135 -15.91 8.85 9.35
CA GLN A 135 -15.18 8.61 10.59
C GLN A 135 -13.66 8.75 10.38
N VAL A 136 -13.13 8.26 9.27
CA VAL A 136 -11.72 8.46 8.90
C VAL A 136 -11.46 9.93 8.60
N ALA A 137 -12.39 10.61 7.92
CA ALA A 137 -12.31 12.04 7.69
C ALA A 137 -12.22 12.83 9.01
N SER A 138 -13.11 12.55 9.99
CA SER A 138 -13.09 13.16 11.32
C SER A 138 -11.81 12.86 12.10
N PHE A 139 -11.29 11.64 12.00
CA PHE A 139 -10.02 11.26 12.61
C PHE A 139 -8.84 12.06 12.01
N LEU A 140 -8.80 12.21 10.69
CA LEU A 140 -7.77 12.97 9.99
C LEU A 140 -7.86 14.46 10.30
N ASP A 141 -9.07 15.05 10.36
CA ASP A 141 -9.27 16.45 10.77
C ASP A 141 -8.71 16.70 12.17
N LYS A 142 -8.89 15.74 13.08
CA LYS A 142 -8.31 15.83 14.44
C LYS A 142 -6.78 15.66 14.41
N ALA A 143 -6.24 14.73 13.63
CA ALA A 143 -4.79 14.56 13.48
C ALA A 143 -4.14 15.84 12.95
N ASP A 144 -4.76 16.48 11.95
CA ASP A 144 -4.30 17.76 11.37
C ASP A 144 -4.32 18.88 12.44
N SER A 145 -5.40 18.99 13.21
CA SER A 145 -5.52 19.99 14.28
C SER A 145 -4.43 19.85 15.35
N LEU A 146 -4.02 18.62 15.63
CA LEU A 146 -2.95 18.27 16.57
C LEU A 146 -1.56 18.27 15.91
N LYS A 147 -1.47 18.47 14.59
CA LYS A 147 -0.25 18.40 13.79
C LYS A 147 0.45 17.04 13.87
N ILE A 148 -0.31 15.97 13.98
CA ILE A 148 0.20 14.61 14.00
C ILE A 148 0.38 14.14 12.56
N PRO A 149 1.63 13.82 12.13
CA PRO A 149 1.87 13.34 10.77
C PRO A 149 1.23 11.97 10.55
N VAL A 150 0.60 11.82 9.38
CA VAL A 150 -0.02 10.58 8.94
C VAL A 150 0.76 10.01 7.76
N VAL A 151 1.09 8.72 7.82
CA VAL A 151 1.57 7.95 6.69
C VAL A 151 0.49 6.93 6.32
N PHE A 152 0.02 7.00 5.09
CA PHE A 152 -0.90 6.02 4.56
C PHE A 152 -0.17 4.78 4.06
N TYR A 153 -0.78 3.62 4.24
CA TYR A 153 -0.36 2.40 3.57
C TYR A 153 -1.55 1.73 2.88
N ASN A 154 -1.30 0.90 1.89
CA ASN A 154 -2.26 0.20 1.04
C ASN A 154 -3.18 1.17 0.24
N THR A 155 -4.07 1.89 0.89
CA THR A 155 -4.93 2.92 0.29
C THR A 155 -4.68 4.29 0.89
N TYR A 156 -5.00 5.35 0.15
CA TYR A 156 -4.88 6.75 0.59
C TYR A 156 -6.07 7.57 0.11
N ILE A 157 -6.28 8.74 0.69
CA ILE A 157 -7.31 9.69 0.30
C ILE A 157 -6.61 10.88 -0.38
N PRO A 158 -6.76 11.05 -1.69
CA PRO A 158 -6.01 12.06 -2.47
C PRO A 158 -6.19 13.49 -1.98
N GLU A 159 -7.39 13.84 -1.51
CA GLU A 159 -7.79 15.18 -1.07
C GLU A 159 -7.26 15.55 0.32
N ARG A 160 -6.67 14.59 1.04
CA ARG A 160 -6.12 14.81 2.38
C ARG A 160 -4.63 15.09 2.35
N GLU A 161 -4.18 15.89 3.33
CA GLU A 161 -2.76 16.07 3.58
C GLU A 161 -2.22 14.83 4.32
N PHE A 162 -1.07 14.34 3.89
CA PHE A 162 -0.35 13.24 4.54
C PHE A 162 1.14 13.35 4.26
N LEU A 163 1.94 12.76 5.15
CA LEU A 163 3.39 12.79 5.05
C LEU A 163 3.91 11.95 3.91
N ALA A 164 3.42 10.72 3.79
CA ALA A 164 3.75 9.80 2.71
C ALA A 164 2.67 8.71 2.55
N TYR A 165 2.66 8.09 1.37
CA TYR A 165 1.92 6.87 1.06
C TYR A 165 2.89 5.75 0.71
N VAL A 166 2.65 4.56 1.23
CA VAL A 166 3.37 3.33 0.88
C VAL A 166 2.37 2.27 0.44
N GLY A 167 2.37 1.93 -0.83
CA GLY A 167 1.41 0.95 -1.35
C GLY A 167 1.55 0.71 -2.85
N CYS A 168 0.56 0.05 -3.41
CA CYS A 168 0.53 -0.28 -4.82
C CYS A 168 0.14 0.94 -5.67
N ASP A 169 0.67 1.00 -6.88
CA ASP A 169 0.10 1.77 -7.98
C ASP A 169 -0.99 0.90 -8.62
N TYR A 170 -2.23 1.14 -8.23
CA TYR A 170 -3.35 0.28 -8.59
C TYR A 170 -3.74 0.41 -10.05
N ASP A 171 -3.64 1.60 -10.65
CA ASP A 171 -3.80 1.78 -12.10
C ASP A 171 -2.78 0.91 -12.86
N ARG A 172 -1.51 1.00 -12.46
CA ARG A 172 -0.44 0.20 -13.07
C ARG A 172 -0.64 -1.30 -12.86
N SER A 173 -1.17 -1.72 -11.70
CA SER A 173 -1.51 -3.12 -11.43
C SER A 173 -2.59 -3.62 -12.39
N GLY A 174 -3.64 -2.83 -12.62
CA GLY A 174 -4.69 -3.13 -13.60
C GLY A 174 -4.16 -3.20 -15.03
N ARG A 175 -3.31 -2.23 -15.44
CA ARG A 175 -2.64 -2.25 -16.75
C ARG A 175 -1.79 -3.50 -16.95
N LEU A 176 -1.07 -3.91 -15.90
CA LEU A 176 -0.28 -5.15 -15.92
C LEU A 176 -1.17 -6.39 -16.10
N ALA A 177 -2.34 -6.41 -15.44
CA ALA A 177 -3.31 -7.50 -15.60
C ALA A 177 -3.86 -7.59 -17.04
N ALA A 178 -4.12 -6.46 -17.69
CA ALA A 178 -4.52 -6.43 -19.10
C ALA A 178 -3.42 -6.97 -20.02
N GLY A 179 -2.16 -6.57 -19.79
CA GLY A 179 -1.01 -7.11 -20.51
C GLY A 179 -0.84 -8.61 -20.33
N LEU A 180 -1.04 -9.13 -19.11
CA LEU A 180 -1.09 -10.58 -18.85
C LEU A 180 -2.28 -11.24 -19.56
N GLY A 181 -3.45 -10.58 -19.59
CA GLY A 181 -4.62 -11.05 -20.32
C GLY A 181 -4.34 -11.26 -21.81
N ALA A 182 -3.69 -10.29 -22.43
CA ALA A 182 -3.25 -10.39 -23.82
C ALA A 182 -2.21 -11.51 -24.03
N LEU A 183 -1.29 -11.66 -23.09
CA LEU A 183 -0.24 -12.69 -23.16
C LEU A 183 -0.80 -14.12 -23.08
N VAL A 184 -1.80 -14.37 -22.24
CA VAL A 184 -2.35 -15.72 -22.00
C VAL A 184 -3.60 -16.05 -22.82
N GLY A 185 -4.36 -15.01 -23.23
CA GLY A 185 -5.62 -15.15 -23.96
C GLY A 185 -5.56 -14.72 -25.42
N GLY A 186 -4.46 -14.07 -25.85
CA GLY A 186 -4.33 -13.42 -27.16
C GLY A 186 -4.68 -11.94 -27.13
N GLU A 187 -4.20 -11.17 -28.11
CA GLU A 187 -4.51 -9.74 -28.23
C GLU A 187 -5.99 -9.45 -28.44
N ASP A 188 -6.75 -10.44 -28.88
CA ASP A 188 -8.20 -10.44 -29.09
C ASP A 188 -8.97 -11.13 -27.94
N ALA A 189 -8.34 -11.25 -26.76
CA ALA A 189 -8.92 -11.90 -25.59
C ALA A 189 -10.35 -11.41 -25.28
N GLN A 190 -11.20 -12.35 -24.90
CA GLN A 190 -12.58 -12.10 -24.48
C GLN A 190 -12.64 -12.18 -22.96
N VAL A 191 -12.69 -11.03 -22.30
CA VAL A 191 -12.40 -10.89 -20.88
C VAL A 191 -13.66 -10.63 -20.08
N CYS A 192 -13.84 -11.35 -18.96
CA CYS A 192 -14.73 -10.94 -17.87
C CYS A 192 -13.91 -10.54 -16.64
N ILE A 193 -14.34 -9.50 -15.94
CA ILE A 193 -13.68 -9.00 -14.72
C ILE A 193 -14.61 -9.25 -13.54
N TYR A 194 -14.06 -9.78 -12.45
CA TYR A 194 -14.74 -9.93 -11.17
C TYR A 194 -14.04 -9.06 -10.13
N SER A 195 -14.81 -8.22 -9.43
CA SER A 195 -14.31 -7.34 -8.39
C SER A 195 -15.32 -7.19 -7.26
N GLU A 196 -14.85 -7.12 -6.03
CA GLU A 196 -15.65 -6.75 -4.86
C GLU A 196 -15.64 -5.23 -4.71
N GLY A 197 -16.75 -4.65 -4.23
CA GLY A 197 -16.80 -3.26 -3.77
C GLY A 197 -16.35 -2.21 -4.80
N LEU A 198 -16.71 -2.37 -6.07
CA LEU A 198 -16.32 -1.46 -7.15
C LEU A 198 -16.65 0.02 -6.88
N GLU A 199 -17.69 0.30 -6.11
CA GLU A 199 -18.12 1.67 -5.78
C GLU A 199 -17.61 2.17 -4.42
N THR A 200 -16.93 1.30 -3.64
CA THR A 200 -16.56 1.59 -2.25
C THR A 200 -15.08 1.43 -1.93
N ILE A 201 -14.35 0.69 -2.76
CA ILE A 201 -12.94 0.40 -2.53
C ILE A 201 -12.12 0.93 -3.70
N SER A 202 -11.51 2.11 -3.52
CA SER A 202 -10.76 2.83 -4.56
C SER A 202 -9.67 1.97 -5.22
N SER A 203 -8.98 1.14 -4.46
CA SER A 203 -7.94 0.25 -4.98
C SER A 203 -8.45 -0.80 -5.98
N HIS A 204 -9.71 -1.22 -5.85
CA HIS A 204 -10.34 -2.14 -6.79
C HIS A 204 -10.82 -1.42 -8.04
N GLU A 205 -11.43 -0.26 -7.88
CA GLU A 205 -11.86 0.60 -8.97
C GLU A 205 -10.68 1.01 -9.85
N GLU A 206 -9.60 1.52 -9.27
CA GLU A 206 -8.38 1.91 -9.99
C GLU A 206 -7.76 0.74 -10.79
N ARG A 207 -7.79 -0.49 -10.25
CA ARG A 207 -7.33 -1.69 -10.98
C ARG A 207 -8.22 -2.01 -12.19
N VAL A 208 -9.54 -1.93 -12.03
CA VAL A 208 -10.49 -2.17 -13.14
C VAL A 208 -10.32 -1.10 -14.20
N GLU A 209 -10.26 0.18 -13.82
CA GLU A 209 -10.03 1.27 -14.75
C GLU A 209 -8.68 1.15 -15.47
N GLY A 210 -7.60 0.83 -14.75
CA GLY A 210 -6.28 0.60 -15.33
C GLY A 210 -6.30 -0.54 -16.35
N PHE A 211 -7.01 -1.64 -16.06
CA PHE A 211 -7.21 -2.73 -17.01
C PHE A 211 -7.95 -2.26 -18.27
N CYS A 212 -9.07 -1.58 -18.10
CA CYS A 212 -9.88 -1.07 -19.19
C CYS A 212 -9.10 -0.08 -20.07
N ARG A 213 -8.33 0.81 -19.44
CA ARG A 213 -7.49 1.80 -20.12
C ARG A 213 -6.40 1.14 -20.96
N GLU A 214 -5.67 0.19 -20.40
CA GLU A 214 -4.62 -0.54 -21.14
C GLU A 214 -5.18 -1.36 -22.28
N ALA A 215 -6.32 -2.03 -22.05
CA ALA A 215 -7.02 -2.77 -23.12
C ALA A 215 -7.37 -1.83 -24.28
N ALA A 216 -7.96 -0.68 -24.02
CA ALA A 216 -8.33 0.28 -25.05
C ALA A 216 -7.13 0.88 -25.79
N GLU A 217 -6.04 1.21 -25.05
CA GLU A 217 -4.86 1.88 -25.61
C GLU A 217 -3.95 0.93 -26.39
N ARG A 218 -3.74 -0.29 -25.92
CA ARG A 218 -2.71 -1.21 -26.46
C ARG A 218 -3.25 -2.48 -27.08
N TYR A 219 -4.44 -2.92 -26.69
CA TYR A 219 -5.06 -4.16 -27.15
C TYR A 219 -6.47 -3.91 -27.69
N PRO A 220 -6.65 -3.11 -28.75
CA PRO A 220 -7.97 -2.68 -29.22
C PRO A 220 -8.86 -3.83 -29.74
N ALA A 221 -8.29 -5.00 -29.99
CA ALA A 221 -9.03 -6.21 -30.34
C ALA A 221 -9.57 -6.97 -29.11
N MET A 222 -9.00 -6.71 -27.91
CA MET A 222 -9.49 -7.27 -26.65
C MET A 222 -10.88 -6.74 -26.35
N LYS A 223 -11.78 -7.61 -25.91
CA LYS A 223 -13.14 -7.24 -25.53
C LYS A 223 -13.39 -7.51 -24.06
N ILE A 224 -13.76 -6.48 -23.33
CA ILE A 224 -14.29 -6.63 -21.98
C ILE A 224 -15.78 -6.90 -22.11
N LEU A 225 -16.16 -8.17 -21.89
CA LEU A 225 -17.52 -8.66 -22.10
C LEU A 225 -18.46 -8.26 -20.96
N ASP A 226 -17.94 -8.29 -19.73
CA ASP A 226 -18.71 -7.94 -18.53
C ASP A 226 -17.78 -7.62 -17.35
N ILE A 227 -18.25 -6.77 -16.42
CA ILE A 227 -17.63 -6.50 -15.14
C ILE A 227 -18.66 -6.84 -14.07
N ARG A 228 -18.32 -7.75 -13.16
CA ARG A 228 -19.23 -8.36 -12.19
C ARG A 228 -18.74 -8.18 -10.77
N SER A 229 -19.68 -8.00 -9.86
CA SER A 229 -19.40 -7.97 -8.43
C SER A 229 -19.16 -9.38 -7.89
N ILE A 230 -18.24 -9.49 -6.93
CA ILE A 230 -18.07 -10.66 -6.08
C ILE A 230 -18.97 -10.46 -4.86
N ASP A 231 -19.81 -11.45 -4.53
CA ASP A 231 -20.69 -11.45 -3.36
C ASP A 231 -20.01 -12.19 -2.19
N GLU A 232 -20.45 -11.93 -0.98
CA GLU A 232 -20.01 -12.69 0.21
C GLU A 232 -20.59 -14.13 0.19
N ASP A 233 -21.73 -14.33 -0.48
CA ASP A 233 -22.39 -15.63 -0.61
C ASP A 233 -21.77 -16.44 -1.75
N ARG A 234 -21.08 -17.52 -1.38
CA ARG A 234 -20.47 -18.48 -2.32
C ARG A 234 -21.45 -19.02 -3.36
N VAL A 235 -22.72 -19.27 -2.99
CA VAL A 235 -23.72 -19.80 -3.93
C VAL A 235 -24.03 -18.77 -5.01
N LYS A 236 -24.14 -17.50 -4.64
CA LYS A 236 -24.32 -16.43 -5.63
C LYS A 236 -23.13 -16.30 -6.57
N ASN A 237 -21.91 -16.47 -6.05
CA ASN A 237 -20.69 -16.47 -6.87
C ASN A 237 -20.70 -17.65 -7.86
N GLU A 238 -21.06 -18.87 -7.44
CA GLU A 238 -21.21 -20.01 -8.34
C GLU A 238 -22.26 -19.76 -9.43
N LEU A 239 -23.43 -19.20 -9.09
CA LEU A 239 -24.48 -18.84 -10.04
C LEU A 239 -24.03 -17.75 -11.02
N SER A 240 -23.32 -16.73 -10.53
CA SER A 240 -22.75 -15.66 -11.36
C SER A 240 -21.78 -16.20 -12.41
N VAL A 241 -20.92 -17.16 -12.03
CA VAL A 241 -19.99 -17.81 -12.95
C VAL A 241 -20.74 -18.67 -14.00
N GLN A 242 -21.75 -19.42 -13.59
CA GLN A 242 -22.58 -20.21 -14.53
C GLN A 242 -23.31 -19.30 -15.52
N GLU A 243 -23.85 -18.18 -15.05
CA GLU A 243 -24.48 -17.18 -15.92
C GLU A 243 -23.50 -16.55 -16.89
N MET A 244 -22.29 -16.20 -16.42
CA MET A 244 -21.22 -15.69 -17.28
C MET A 244 -20.95 -16.64 -18.45
N PHE A 245 -20.70 -17.93 -18.21
CA PHE A 245 -20.44 -18.90 -19.26
C PHE A 245 -21.64 -19.10 -20.21
N ARG A 246 -22.86 -18.99 -19.70
CA ARG A 246 -24.07 -19.08 -20.52
C ARG A 246 -24.21 -17.86 -21.43
N LYS A 247 -23.92 -16.66 -20.93
CA LYS A 247 -24.07 -15.39 -21.66
C LYS A 247 -22.91 -15.13 -22.62
N PHE A 248 -21.71 -15.54 -22.21
CA PHE A 248 -20.45 -15.30 -22.92
C PHE A 248 -19.67 -16.60 -23.08
N PRO A 249 -20.12 -17.51 -23.97
CA PRO A 249 -19.43 -18.79 -24.18
C PRO A 249 -18.02 -18.62 -24.78
N GLU A 250 -17.74 -17.46 -25.37
CA GLU A 250 -16.43 -17.09 -25.94
C GLU A 250 -15.40 -16.60 -24.92
N VAL A 251 -15.77 -16.40 -23.63
CA VAL A 251 -14.83 -15.93 -22.62
C VAL A 251 -13.63 -16.87 -22.52
N ASN A 252 -12.43 -16.31 -22.60
CA ASN A 252 -11.18 -17.06 -22.51
C ASN A 252 -10.22 -16.52 -21.45
N VAL A 253 -10.49 -15.30 -20.90
CA VAL A 253 -9.74 -14.73 -19.78
C VAL A 253 -10.71 -14.23 -18.71
N VAL A 254 -10.41 -14.50 -17.45
CA VAL A 254 -11.08 -13.89 -16.31
C VAL A 254 -10.05 -13.21 -15.42
N TYR A 255 -10.26 -11.92 -15.17
CA TYR A 255 -9.49 -11.17 -14.20
C TYR A 255 -10.27 -11.06 -12.89
N VAL A 256 -9.74 -11.63 -11.80
CA VAL A 256 -10.31 -11.55 -10.45
C VAL A 256 -9.49 -10.56 -9.65
N VAL A 257 -10.04 -9.35 -9.46
CA VAL A 257 -9.31 -8.19 -8.94
C VAL A 257 -8.86 -8.38 -7.49
N ASN A 258 -9.73 -8.98 -6.68
CA ASN A 258 -9.45 -9.27 -5.27
C ASN A 258 -10.07 -10.62 -4.90
N PRO A 259 -9.33 -11.71 -5.04
CA PRO A 259 -9.84 -13.03 -4.74
C PRO A 259 -9.89 -13.23 -3.21
N ARG A 260 -11.01 -12.81 -2.58
CA ARG A 260 -11.18 -12.91 -1.13
C ARG A 260 -11.05 -14.36 -0.64
N ASP A 261 -11.90 -15.26 -1.18
CA ASP A 261 -11.94 -16.69 -0.80
C ASP A 261 -11.70 -17.61 -2.01
N TYR A 262 -11.29 -17.04 -3.14
CA TYR A 262 -11.07 -17.78 -4.41
C TYR A 262 -12.28 -18.58 -4.89
N ASP A 263 -13.47 -18.30 -4.38
CA ASP A 263 -14.70 -18.99 -4.77
C ASP A 263 -15.01 -18.80 -6.24
N ILE A 264 -14.77 -17.60 -6.79
CA ILE A 264 -14.89 -17.34 -8.22
C ILE A 264 -13.91 -18.24 -9.01
N CYS A 265 -12.65 -18.34 -8.59
CA CYS A 265 -11.64 -19.18 -9.25
C CYS A 265 -12.04 -20.67 -9.20
N ARG A 266 -12.53 -21.15 -8.06
CA ARG A 266 -13.02 -22.53 -7.88
C ARG A 266 -14.26 -22.78 -8.73
N ALA A 267 -15.21 -21.84 -8.78
CA ALA A 267 -16.42 -21.96 -9.57
C ALA A 267 -16.11 -22.00 -11.08
N ILE A 268 -15.17 -21.16 -11.55
CA ILE A 268 -14.68 -21.20 -12.94
C ILE A 268 -14.07 -22.56 -13.25
N ALA A 269 -13.14 -23.04 -12.43
CA ALA A 269 -12.47 -24.33 -12.64
C ALA A 269 -13.45 -25.52 -12.65
N LYS A 270 -14.51 -25.47 -11.82
CA LYS A 270 -15.56 -26.47 -11.76
C LYS A 270 -16.45 -26.45 -13.02
N THR A 271 -16.78 -25.26 -13.52
CA THR A 271 -17.68 -25.07 -14.67
C THR A 271 -16.93 -25.25 -15.98
N ASP A 272 -15.70 -24.73 -16.08
CA ASP A 272 -14.80 -24.91 -17.24
C ASP A 272 -13.98 -26.20 -17.11
N GLY A 273 -14.63 -27.35 -17.18
CA GLY A 273 -14.01 -28.67 -17.02
C GLY A 273 -12.84 -28.97 -17.97
N LYS A 274 -12.64 -28.15 -19.02
CA LYS A 274 -11.56 -28.29 -20.01
C LYS A 274 -10.36 -27.36 -19.73
N ARG A 275 -10.41 -26.51 -18.69
CA ARG A 275 -9.39 -25.52 -18.34
C ARG A 275 -8.97 -24.63 -19.52
N GLN A 276 -9.94 -24.16 -20.28
CA GLN A 276 -9.70 -23.27 -21.43
C GLN A 276 -9.62 -21.81 -21.01
N VAL A 277 -10.32 -21.43 -19.93
CA VAL A 277 -10.30 -20.06 -19.40
C VAL A 277 -9.04 -19.82 -18.59
N ARG A 278 -8.35 -18.70 -18.84
CA ARG A 278 -7.17 -18.25 -18.11
C ARG A 278 -7.59 -17.30 -17.01
N ILE A 279 -7.18 -17.60 -15.78
CA ILE A 279 -7.52 -16.77 -14.61
C ILE A 279 -6.28 -15.97 -14.21
N ILE A 280 -6.43 -14.65 -14.08
CA ILE A 280 -5.43 -13.74 -13.54
C ILE A 280 -5.98 -13.17 -12.23
N THR A 281 -5.15 -13.08 -11.21
CA THR A 281 -5.53 -12.58 -9.89
C THR A 281 -4.53 -11.56 -9.37
N ASN A 282 -4.82 -10.95 -8.23
CA ASN A 282 -3.84 -10.20 -7.44
C ASN A 282 -3.54 -10.94 -6.13
N ASP A 283 -2.39 -10.56 -5.55
CA ASP A 283 -1.83 -11.06 -4.30
C ASP A 283 -1.44 -12.55 -4.35
N LEU A 284 -0.70 -12.99 -3.36
CA LEU A 284 -0.27 -14.37 -3.21
C LEU A 284 -0.44 -14.78 -1.75
N VAL A 285 -1.42 -15.64 -1.52
CA VAL A 285 -1.68 -16.28 -0.24
C VAL A 285 -1.56 -17.79 -0.38
N GLU A 286 -1.48 -18.52 0.75
CA GLU A 286 -1.10 -19.93 0.75
C GLU A 286 -2.00 -20.81 -0.13
N ASP A 287 -3.30 -20.71 0.02
CA ASP A 287 -4.28 -21.47 -0.79
C ASP A 287 -4.19 -21.16 -2.28
N GLN A 288 -3.87 -19.91 -2.63
CA GLN A 288 -3.72 -19.49 -4.02
C GLN A 288 -2.47 -20.09 -4.67
N ALA A 289 -1.38 -20.22 -3.92
CA ALA A 289 -0.17 -20.84 -4.42
C ALA A 289 -0.45 -22.27 -4.94
N ASP A 290 -1.27 -23.02 -4.22
CA ASP A 290 -1.67 -24.37 -4.65
C ASP A 290 -2.57 -24.34 -5.88
N MET A 291 -3.49 -23.37 -5.98
CA MET A 291 -4.32 -23.21 -7.18
C MET A 291 -3.47 -22.85 -8.41
N ILE A 292 -2.42 -22.04 -8.24
CA ILE A 292 -1.49 -21.71 -9.31
C ILE A 292 -0.67 -22.96 -9.72
N ARG A 293 -0.12 -23.71 -8.75
CA ARG A 293 0.63 -24.95 -9.00
C ARG A 293 -0.22 -25.99 -9.74
N GLN A 294 -1.51 -26.07 -9.42
CA GLN A 294 -2.47 -26.96 -10.08
C GLN A 294 -2.94 -26.44 -11.46
N GLY A 295 -2.53 -25.23 -11.85
CA GLY A 295 -2.92 -24.59 -13.12
C GLY A 295 -4.37 -24.11 -13.15
N MET A 296 -5.02 -23.95 -12.00
CA MET A 296 -6.34 -23.33 -11.89
C MET A 296 -6.23 -21.82 -12.11
N ILE A 297 -5.26 -21.17 -11.51
CA ILE A 297 -4.90 -19.76 -11.72
C ILE A 297 -3.66 -19.73 -12.60
N SER A 298 -3.71 -18.92 -13.68
CA SER A 298 -2.61 -18.81 -14.65
C SER A 298 -1.47 -17.94 -14.16
N ALA A 299 -1.80 -16.83 -13.50
CA ALA A 299 -0.84 -15.88 -12.93
C ALA A 299 -1.48 -15.02 -11.85
N THR A 300 -0.65 -14.53 -10.91
CA THR A 300 -1.05 -13.52 -9.93
C THR A 300 -0.06 -12.37 -9.91
N ILE A 301 -0.55 -11.16 -9.58
CA ILE A 301 0.24 -9.94 -9.44
C ILE A 301 0.35 -9.61 -7.95
N CYS A 302 1.58 -9.59 -7.42
CA CYS A 302 1.87 -9.30 -6.02
C CYS A 302 2.40 -7.89 -5.81
N GLN A 303 2.19 -7.32 -4.62
CA GLN A 303 2.43 -5.92 -4.31
C GLN A 303 3.26 -5.68 -3.02
N GLU A 304 4.13 -6.58 -2.62
CA GLU A 304 5.04 -6.46 -1.47
C GLU A 304 4.34 -6.05 -0.15
N PRO A 305 3.47 -6.90 0.45
CA PRO A 305 2.79 -6.56 1.70
C PRO A 305 3.75 -6.28 2.87
N GLU A 306 4.89 -6.95 2.91
CA GLU A 306 5.91 -6.76 3.94
C GLU A 306 6.43 -5.31 3.94
N LYS A 307 6.65 -4.75 2.75
CA LYS A 307 7.11 -3.38 2.59
C LYS A 307 6.07 -2.36 3.05
N GLN A 308 4.78 -2.69 2.88
CA GLN A 308 3.67 -1.87 3.36
C GLN A 308 3.56 -1.86 4.89
N GLY A 309 4.10 -2.86 5.57
CA GLY A 309 4.22 -2.91 7.04
C GLY A 309 5.44 -2.16 7.56
N GLU A 310 6.61 -2.35 6.94
CA GLU A 310 7.89 -1.84 7.44
C GLU A 310 8.12 -0.36 7.12
N MET A 311 7.92 0.01 5.85
CA MET A 311 8.34 1.31 5.32
C MET A 311 7.58 2.51 5.92
N PRO A 312 6.27 2.44 6.20
CA PRO A 312 5.56 3.54 6.86
C PRO A 312 6.14 3.88 8.23
N LEU A 313 6.50 2.87 9.02
CA LEU A 313 7.14 3.05 10.33
C LEU A 313 8.53 3.66 10.19
N GLU A 314 9.32 3.22 9.22
CA GLU A 314 10.63 3.81 8.94
C GLU A 314 10.52 5.28 8.55
N ILE A 315 9.58 5.64 7.67
CA ILE A 315 9.34 7.02 7.23
C ILE A 315 8.94 7.91 8.42
N LEU A 316 7.99 7.46 9.24
CA LEU A 316 7.59 8.20 10.44
C LEU A 316 8.74 8.35 11.43
N PHE A 317 9.49 7.28 11.67
CA PHE A 317 10.66 7.34 12.56
C PHE A 317 11.70 8.35 12.07
N GLN A 318 12.06 8.32 10.79
CA GLN A 318 13.00 9.26 10.20
C GLN A 318 12.51 10.71 10.33
N TYR A 319 11.23 10.94 10.11
CA TYR A 319 10.61 12.25 10.25
C TYR A 319 10.57 12.73 11.69
N LEU A 320 10.06 11.93 12.62
CA LEU A 320 9.86 12.30 14.01
C LEU A 320 11.17 12.39 14.79
N ALA A 321 12.08 11.44 14.59
CA ALA A 321 13.34 11.38 15.30
C ALA A 321 14.34 12.42 14.80
N TYR A 322 14.42 12.55 13.47
CA TYR A 322 15.51 13.31 12.81
C TYR A 322 15.02 14.54 12.04
N GLY A 323 13.69 14.72 11.90
CA GLY A 323 13.11 15.81 11.10
C GLY A 323 13.36 15.64 9.60
N MET A 324 13.63 14.42 9.14
CA MET A 324 13.88 14.12 7.74
C MET A 324 12.55 14.06 6.99
N VAL A 325 12.30 15.05 6.13
CA VAL A 325 11.11 15.04 5.26
C VAL A 325 11.32 13.98 4.18
N PRO A 326 10.32 13.14 3.90
CA PRO A 326 10.40 12.14 2.83
C PRO A 326 10.76 12.79 1.49
N GLU A 327 11.62 12.14 0.69
CA GLU A 327 12.06 12.64 -0.62
C GLU A 327 10.91 12.71 -1.64
N ARG A 328 9.89 11.89 -1.44
CA ARG A 328 8.68 11.84 -2.27
C ARG A 328 7.46 11.60 -1.38
N ARG A 329 6.28 11.94 -1.89
CA ARG A 329 5.02 11.69 -1.19
C ARG A 329 4.50 10.27 -1.43
N MET A 330 4.76 9.70 -2.62
CA MET A 330 4.28 8.38 -3.05
C MET A 330 5.44 7.38 -3.12
N TYR A 331 5.38 6.32 -2.34
CA TYR A 331 6.32 5.20 -2.33
C TYR A 331 5.61 3.95 -2.86
N TYR A 332 5.63 3.80 -4.17
CA TYR A 332 5.01 2.63 -4.78
C TYR A 332 5.84 1.37 -4.55
N THR A 333 5.15 0.29 -4.16
CA THR A 333 5.71 -1.05 -4.06
C THR A 333 5.95 -1.64 -5.44
N ASN A 334 6.85 -2.63 -5.54
CA ASN A 334 7.06 -3.31 -6.81
C ASN A 334 5.92 -4.28 -7.09
N LEU A 335 5.54 -4.35 -8.36
CA LEU A 335 4.63 -5.36 -8.86
C LEU A 335 5.45 -6.55 -9.38
N SER A 336 5.18 -7.73 -8.85
CA SER A 336 5.80 -8.98 -9.32
C SER A 336 4.74 -9.95 -9.82
N ILE A 337 5.06 -10.68 -10.89
CA ILE A 337 4.19 -11.70 -11.46
C ILE A 337 4.64 -13.06 -10.97
N HIS A 338 3.71 -13.83 -10.44
CA HIS A 338 3.94 -15.21 -10.04
C HIS A 338 3.10 -16.18 -10.88
N ILE A 339 3.77 -17.22 -11.31
CA ILE A 339 3.22 -18.37 -12.04
C ILE A 339 3.74 -19.65 -11.39
N ALA A 340 3.27 -20.81 -11.81
CA ALA A 340 3.66 -22.09 -11.17
C ALA A 340 5.17 -22.34 -11.09
N GLN A 341 5.96 -21.74 -11.98
CA GLN A 341 7.40 -21.99 -12.08
C GLN A 341 8.27 -21.11 -11.17
N ASN A 342 7.70 -20.06 -10.58
CA ASN A 342 8.44 -19.14 -9.69
C ASN A 342 7.79 -18.94 -8.31
N LEU A 343 6.98 -19.94 -7.90
CA LEU A 343 6.36 -20.03 -6.59
C LEU A 343 7.23 -20.84 -5.61
#